data_a77630df2c1cdc20e7b6dc20a4d7937c
#
_entry.id   a77630df2c1cdc20e7b6dc20a4d7937c
#
_cell.length_a   1.000
_cell.length_b   1.000
_cell.length_c   1.000
_cell.angle_alpha   90.00
_cell.angle_beta   90.00
_cell.angle_gamma   90.00
#
_symmetry.space_group_name_H-M   'P 1'
#
loop_
_entity.id
_entity.type
_entity.pdbx_description
1 polymer ?
#
loop_
_entity_poly.entity_id
_entity_poly.type
_entity_poly.pdbx_seq_one_letter_code
_entity_poly.pdbx_strand_id
1 'polypeptide(L)'
;MNYTGFTPEAQAAFQFAVDIWAMSIESNQTIRINASFDALAPGVLGQAGPTGFLTSNHPDAVPNVFYPRALWEKIEDTDSSPFGGSIDISSQFSSTFNFYFGTDANPPGGQIDFVSVVLHEIGHGLGFTGFAFTDGTTGQVRDTGTMLPSVYDITIENGSAQSLLDTAIFTDPSTALHAQITGGDLFNNGTITTVQNGGVKPKIFAPNPYQGGSSYSHWDTNTFPISNVNTLMTPSIGPGVAVHDPGPITLGMFEDMGWSICGGSLLSTQNYSLDTVEVSPNPFTSSLTIKLPIASNDNYNLNLFDINGRIVLSESREATNGTITISNLDQLEDALYFVKITNEKSGASFTKKVIKN
;
A
#
# COMPACT_ATOMS: atom_id res chain seq x y z
N MET A 1 -8.12 -13.34 12.11
CA MET A 1 -6.66 -13.56 12.36
C MET A 1 -6.49 -14.80 13.20
N ASN A 2 -5.55 -15.68 12.81
CA ASN A 2 -5.17 -16.85 13.61
C ASN A 2 -3.68 -16.69 13.96
N TYR A 3 -3.36 -16.60 15.26
CA TYR A 3 -1.99 -16.40 15.75
C TYR A 3 -1.43 -17.67 16.38
N THR A 4 -0.16 -17.97 16.11
CA THR A 4 0.60 -19.03 16.73
C THR A 4 1.96 -18.49 17.20
N GLY A 5 2.31 -18.67 18.47
CA GLY A 5 3.60 -18.26 19.04
C GLY A 5 3.76 -16.75 19.33
N PHE A 6 2.75 -15.94 19.10
CA PHE A 6 2.80 -14.49 19.32
C PHE A 6 2.63 -14.10 20.78
N THR A 7 3.40 -13.10 21.23
CA THR A 7 3.11 -12.39 22.47
C THR A 7 1.96 -11.39 22.27
N PRO A 8 1.31 -10.91 23.35
CA PRO A 8 0.26 -9.89 23.23
C PRO A 8 0.74 -8.61 22.54
N GLU A 9 1.97 -8.18 22.79
CA GLU A 9 2.58 -6.99 22.17
C GLU A 9 2.79 -7.18 20.65
N ALA A 10 3.28 -8.37 20.26
CA ALA A 10 3.44 -8.71 18.85
C ALA A 10 2.09 -8.80 18.12
N GLN A 11 1.04 -9.32 18.78
CA GLN A 11 -0.32 -9.33 18.23
C GLN A 11 -0.86 -7.91 18.03
N ALA A 12 -0.63 -7.02 19.00
CA ALA A 12 -1.08 -5.62 18.89
C ALA A 12 -0.40 -4.88 17.74
N ALA A 13 0.92 -5.05 17.58
CA ALA A 13 1.67 -4.47 16.47
C ALA A 13 1.25 -5.06 15.12
N PHE A 14 0.98 -6.37 15.06
CA PHE A 14 0.45 -7.02 13.86
C PHE A 14 -0.93 -6.46 13.50
N GLN A 15 -1.83 -6.35 14.47
CA GLN A 15 -3.17 -5.79 14.23
C GLN A 15 -3.09 -4.34 13.72
N PHE A 16 -2.17 -3.55 14.25
CA PHE A 16 -1.96 -2.19 13.76
C PHE A 16 -1.56 -2.14 12.27
N ALA A 17 -0.69 -3.04 11.82
CA ALA A 17 -0.35 -3.17 10.40
C ALA A 17 -1.56 -3.63 9.55
N VAL A 18 -2.38 -4.55 10.07
CA VAL A 18 -3.65 -4.96 9.41
C VAL A 18 -4.59 -3.77 9.29
N ASP A 19 -4.71 -2.94 10.31
CA ASP A 19 -5.57 -1.76 10.30
C ASP A 19 -5.12 -0.72 9.26
N ILE A 20 -3.80 -0.57 9.02
CA ILE A 20 -3.27 0.27 7.94
C ILE A 20 -3.75 -0.25 6.57
N TRP A 21 -3.66 -1.56 6.31
CA TRP A 21 -4.17 -2.14 5.07
C TRP A 21 -5.70 -2.01 4.96
N ALA A 22 -6.43 -2.23 6.04
CA ALA A 22 -7.89 -2.06 6.08
C ALA A 22 -8.35 -0.61 5.84
N MET A 23 -7.50 0.38 6.15
CA MET A 23 -7.72 1.79 5.79
C MET A 23 -7.26 2.12 4.36
N SER A 24 -6.55 1.24 3.69
CA SER A 24 -5.95 1.47 2.38
C SER A 24 -6.71 0.81 1.24
N ILE A 25 -7.28 -0.37 1.46
CA ILE A 25 -8.00 -1.16 0.44
C ILE A 25 -9.40 -1.54 0.92
N GLU A 26 -10.33 -1.72 -0.02
CA GLU A 26 -11.71 -2.11 0.25
C GLU A 26 -12.02 -3.51 -0.27
N SER A 27 -12.72 -4.30 0.54
CA SER A 27 -13.28 -5.61 0.15
C SER A 27 -14.56 -5.89 0.92
N ASN A 28 -15.57 -6.43 0.23
CA ASN A 28 -16.78 -6.97 0.89
C ASN A 28 -16.49 -8.31 1.57
N GLN A 29 -15.43 -9.01 1.12
CA GLN A 29 -15.03 -10.30 1.69
C GLN A 29 -14.02 -10.09 2.82
N THR A 30 -14.14 -10.90 3.86
CA THR A 30 -13.21 -10.86 5.00
C THR A 30 -11.90 -11.53 4.65
N ILE A 31 -10.79 -10.80 4.63
CA ILE A 31 -9.46 -11.36 4.44
C ILE A 31 -9.00 -12.05 5.73
N ARG A 32 -8.70 -13.35 5.64
CA ARG A 32 -8.28 -14.20 6.76
C ARG A 32 -6.81 -14.53 6.67
N ILE A 33 -6.06 -14.24 7.74
CA ILE A 33 -4.61 -14.41 7.78
C ILE A 33 -4.25 -15.39 8.89
N ASN A 34 -3.45 -16.40 8.54
CA ASN A 34 -2.69 -17.19 9.51
C ASN A 34 -1.32 -16.57 9.71
N ALA A 35 -0.93 -16.35 10.95
CA ALA A 35 0.36 -15.78 11.32
C ALA A 35 1.06 -16.65 12.38
N SER A 36 2.32 -17.03 12.11
CA SER A 36 3.15 -17.71 13.09
C SER A 36 4.40 -16.90 13.44
N PHE A 37 4.88 -17.04 14.67
CA PHE A 37 6.07 -16.39 15.18
C PHE A 37 7.06 -17.49 15.59
N ASP A 38 7.96 -17.84 14.69
CA ASP A 38 8.86 -18.99 14.78
C ASP A 38 10.30 -18.60 14.47
N ALA A 39 11.25 -19.52 14.71
CA ALA A 39 12.61 -19.34 14.24
C ALA A 39 12.66 -19.55 12.71
N LEU A 40 13.01 -18.51 11.97
CA LEU A 40 13.19 -18.56 10.51
C LEU A 40 14.68 -18.71 10.15
N ALA A 41 14.97 -18.85 8.84
CA ALA A 41 16.33 -18.90 8.33
C ALA A 41 17.11 -17.61 8.69
N PRO A 42 18.44 -17.68 8.85
CA PRO A 42 19.25 -16.51 9.17
C PRO A 42 19.04 -15.37 8.17
N GLY A 43 18.78 -14.16 8.69
CA GLY A 43 18.56 -12.97 7.89
C GLY A 43 17.10 -12.74 7.45
N VAL A 44 16.21 -13.72 7.60
CA VAL A 44 14.79 -13.59 7.24
C VAL A 44 14.00 -13.02 8.42
N LEU A 45 13.47 -11.80 8.24
CA LEU A 45 12.64 -11.11 9.23
C LEU A 45 11.21 -11.68 9.26
N GLY A 46 10.66 -11.90 8.09
CA GLY A 46 9.34 -12.45 7.85
C GLY A 46 9.23 -13.05 6.45
N GLN A 47 8.16 -13.73 6.20
CA GLN A 47 7.75 -14.19 4.87
C GLN A 47 6.24 -14.34 4.85
N ALA A 48 5.61 -13.97 3.74
CA ALA A 48 4.20 -14.24 3.54
C ALA A 48 3.86 -14.41 2.06
N GLY A 49 2.67 -14.94 1.83
CA GLY A 49 2.12 -15.07 0.48
C GLY A 49 0.65 -15.50 0.51
N PRO A 50 -0.02 -15.43 -0.64
CA PRO A 50 -1.34 -15.99 -0.81
C PRO A 50 -1.31 -17.51 -0.54
N THR A 51 -2.37 -18.03 0.07
CA THR A 51 -2.51 -19.49 0.25
C THR A 51 -2.87 -20.22 -1.04
N GLY A 52 -3.20 -19.48 -2.09
CA GLY A 52 -3.52 -20.03 -3.40
C GLY A 52 -3.77 -18.92 -4.42
N PHE A 53 -3.76 -19.36 -5.67
CA PHE A 53 -4.06 -18.54 -6.83
C PHE A 53 -5.20 -19.17 -7.61
N LEU A 54 -6.16 -18.34 -8.06
CA LEU A 54 -7.35 -18.79 -8.78
C LEU A 54 -7.53 -17.94 -10.05
N THR A 55 -8.05 -18.55 -11.10
CA THR A 55 -8.50 -17.83 -12.28
C THR A 55 -9.94 -17.37 -12.10
N SER A 56 -10.33 -16.30 -12.74
CA SER A 56 -11.68 -15.75 -12.67
C SER A 56 -12.28 -15.63 -14.07
N ASN A 57 -13.61 -15.79 -14.15
CA ASN A 57 -14.42 -15.48 -15.33
C ASN A 57 -15.27 -14.22 -15.10
N HIS A 58 -15.03 -13.48 -14.01
CA HIS A 58 -15.74 -12.23 -13.75
C HIS A 58 -15.44 -11.22 -14.87
N PRO A 59 -16.43 -10.40 -15.29
CA PRO A 59 -16.23 -9.41 -16.37
C PRO A 59 -15.09 -8.41 -16.13
N ASP A 60 -14.80 -8.11 -14.87
CA ASP A 60 -13.71 -7.19 -14.48
C ASP A 60 -12.35 -7.88 -14.36
N ALA A 61 -12.29 -9.21 -14.52
CA ALA A 61 -11.04 -9.96 -14.45
C ALA A 61 -10.42 -10.14 -15.84
N VAL A 62 -9.08 -10.13 -15.88
CA VAL A 62 -8.34 -10.49 -17.09
C VAL A 62 -8.41 -12.01 -17.25
N PRO A 63 -8.89 -12.54 -18.40
CA PRO A 63 -9.01 -13.98 -18.61
C PRO A 63 -7.63 -14.66 -18.68
N ASN A 64 -7.55 -15.91 -18.22
CA ASN A 64 -6.33 -16.71 -18.21
C ASN A 64 -5.19 -16.11 -17.38
N VAL A 65 -5.51 -15.43 -16.29
CA VAL A 65 -4.61 -14.86 -15.32
C VAL A 65 -4.97 -15.38 -13.94
N PHE A 66 -3.98 -15.68 -13.15
CA PHE A 66 -4.13 -16.04 -11.74
C PHE A 66 -4.21 -14.83 -10.84
N TYR A 67 -5.16 -14.84 -9.94
CA TYR A 67 -5.35 -13.85 -8.88
C TYR A 67 -4.99 -14.48 -7.52
N PRO A 68 -4.27 -13.78 -6.63
CA PRO A 68 -4.12 -14.23 -5.25
C PRO A 68 -5.49 -14.35 -4.59
N ARG A 69 -5.65 -15.35 -3.73
CA ARG A 69 -6.96 -15.73 -3.15
C ARG A 69 -7.76 -14.55 -2.63
N ALA A 70 -7.17 -13.68 -1.79
CA ALA A 70 -7.86 -12.52 -1.23
C ALA A 70 -8.42 -11.58 -2.31
N LEU A 71 -7.66 -11.34 -3.38
CA LEU A 71 -8.09 -10.49 -4.50
C LEU A 71 -9.16 -11.19 -5.34
N TRP A 72 -9.02 -12.49 -5.59
CA TRP A 72 -10.03 -13.28 -6.28
C TRP A 72 -11.39 -13.23 -5.54
N GLU A 73 -11.38 -13.43 -4.22
CA GLU A 73 -12.58 -13.34 -3.39
C GLU A 73 -13.24 -11.96 -3.42
N LYS A 74 -12.41 -10.91 -3.45
CA LYS A 74 -12.89 -9.52 -3.63
C LYS A 74 -13.54 -9.32 -4.99
N ILE A 75 -12.96 -9.85 -6.08
CA ILE A 75 -13.49 -9.69 -7.45
C ILE A 75 -14.78 -10.50 -7.64
N GLU A 76 -14.81 -11.74 -7.18
CA GLU A 76 -15.99 -12.63 -7.28
C GLU A 76 -17.08 -12.32 -6.24
N ASP A 77 -16.78 -11.44 -5.29
CA ASP A 77 -17.64 -11.12 -4.13
C ASP A 77 -18.14 -12.37 -3.38
N THR A 78 -17.26 -13.36 -3.25
CA THR A 78 -17.57 -14.65 -2.59
C THR A 78 -16.32 -15.27 -1.96
N ASP A 79 -16.50 -16.04 -0.87
CA ASP A 79 -15.42 -16.84 -0.28
C ASP A 79 -15.06 -18.00 -1.23
N SER A 80 -13.78 -18.24 -1.46
CA SER A 80 -13.28 -19.29 -2.36
C SER A 80 -13.52 -20.71 -1.85
N SER A 81 -13.82 -20.86 -0.57
CA SER A 81 -14.24 -22.12 0.04
C SER A 81 -15.75 -22.28 -0.02
N PRO A 82 -16.28 -23.41 -0.54
CA PRO A 82 -17.72 -23.64 -0.56
C PRO A 82 -18.35 -23.76 0.84
N PHE A 83 -17.53 -23.88 1.88
CA PHE A 83 -17.96 -23.94 3.28
C PHE A 83 -17.70 -22.61 4.02
N GLY A 84 -17.16 -21.61 3.34
CA GLY A 84 -16.72 -20.34 3.92
C GLY A 84 -15.45 -20.48 4.79
N GLY A 85 -14.83 -19.35 5.11
CA GLY A 85 -13.74 -19.30 6.06
C GLY A 85 -12.38 -19.78 5.54
N SER A 86 -12.13 -19.73 4.23
CA SER A 86 -10.80 -19.97 3.66
C SER A 86 -9.75 -19.05 4.30
N ILE A 87 -8.53 -19.54 4.43
CA ILE A 87 -7.38 -18.70 4.80
C ILE A 87 -6.79 -18.14 3.51
N ASP A 88 -6.65 -16.82 3.43
CA ASP A 88 -6.23 -16.14 2.21
C ASP A 88 -4.74 -15.88 2.18
N ILE A 89 -4.16 -15.57 3.34
CA ILE A 89 -2.76 -15.23 3.50
C ILE A 89 -2.14 -16.11 4.59
N SER A 90 -0.97 -16.67 4.31
CA SER A 90 -0.12 -17.32 5.30
C SER A 90 1.12 -16.47 5.51
N SER A 91 1.43 -16.16 6.77
CA SER A 91 2.60 -15.35 7.14
C SER A 91 3.37 -15.96 8.30
N GLN A 92 4.69 -15.80 8.29
CA GLN A 92 5.60 -16.25 9.34
C GLN A 92 6.58 -15.15 9.67
N PHE A 93 6.86 -14.94 10.96
CA PHE A 93 7.78 -13.90 11.44
C PHE A 93 8.83 -14.52 12.33
N SER A 94 10.06 -14.03 12.21
CA SER A 94 11.18 -14.60 12.96
C SER A 94 11.13 -14.24 14.45
N SER A 95 11.13 -15.24 15.32
CA SER A 95 11.21 -15.04 16.76
C SER A 95 12.64 -14.75 17.26
N THR A 96 13.65 -14.71 16.37
CA THR A 96 15.06 -14.55 16.74
C THR A 96 15.58 -13.13 16.59
N PHE A 97 14.81 -12.22 15.97
CA PHE A 97 15.20 -10.84 15.81
C PHE A 97 14.75 -9.96 17.00
N ASN A 98 15.51 -8.89 17.21
CA ASN A 98 15.19 -7.87 18.20
C ASN A 98 14.16 -6.89 17.61
N PHE A 99 12.89 -7.25 17.63
CA PHE A 99 11.81 -6.43 17.13
C PHE A 99 11.36 -5.35 18.11
N TYR A 100 10.99 -4.21 17.56
CA TYR A 100 10.23 -3.15 18.22
C TYR A 100 8.75 -3.34 17.94
N PHE A 101 7.93 -3.51 18.97
CA PHE A 101 6.48 -3.71 18.86
C PHE A 101 5.65 -2.45 19.09
N GLY A 102 6.30 -1.27 19.23
CA GLY A 102 5.58 0.00 19.30
C GLY A 102 4.92 0.36 17.96
N THR A 103 3.89 1.20 18.02
CA THR A 103 3.11 1.64 16.84
C THR A 103 3.31 3.13 16.53
N ASP A 104 4.28 3.76 17.18
CA ASP A 104 4.59 5.19 17.08
C ASP A 104 5.60 5.55 15.98
N ALA A 105 5.98 4.57 15.15
CA ALA A 105 6.98 4.72 14.09
C ALA A 105 8.35 5.24 14.57
N ASN A 106 8.73 4.94 15.82
CA ASN A 106 9.97 5.42 16.41
C ASN A 106 10.81 4.28 17.04
N PRO A 107 11.21 3.26 16.24
CA PRO A 107 12.00 2.15 16.74
C PRO A 107 13.38 2.61 17.25
N PRO A 108 13.84 2.13 18.40
CA PRO A 108 15.21 2.39 18.86
C PRO A 108 16.26 1.90 17.85
N GLY A 109 17.41 2.59 17.77
CA GLY A 109 18.49 2.34 16.79
C GLY A 109 19.15 0.96 16.90
N GLY A 110 18.61 -0.07 17.30
CA GLY A 110 19.12 -1.45 17.35
C GLY A 110 17.98 -2.46 17.23
N GLN A 111 16.77 -1.98 16.99
CA GLN A 111 15.58 -2.79 16.85
C GLN A 111 14.98 -2.63 15.44
N ILE A 112 14.41 -3.71 14.93
CA ILE A 112 13.66 -3.71 13.68
C ILE A 112 12.19 -3.39 13.99
N ASP A 113 11.59 -2.48 13.26
CA ASP A 113 10.17 -2.14 13.41
C ASP A 113 9.28 -3.30 12.93
N PHE A 114 8.57 -3.93 13.86
CA PHE A 114 7.75 -5.10 13.55
C PHE A 114 6.53 -4.73 12.69
N VAL A 115 5.93 -3.58 12.93
CA VAL A 115 4.79 -3.09 12.12
C VAL A 115 5.18 -2.98 10.65
N SER A 116 6.35 -2.42 10.34
CA SER A 116 6.84 -2.31 8.96
C SER A 116 7.03 -3.67 8.30
N VAL A 117 7.59 -4.64 9.03
CA VAL A 117 7.78 -6.01 8.50
C VAL A 117 6.42 -6.67 8.25
N VAL A 118 5.48 -6.59 9.18
CA VAL A 118 4.14 -7.15 9.00
C VAL A 118 3.41 -6.47 7.83
N LEU A 119 3.50 -5.16 7.72
CA LEU A 119 2.86 -4.39 6.63
C LEU A 119 3.41 -4.83 5.26
N HIS A 120 4.74 -5.00 5.15
CA HIS A 120 5.42 -5.52 3.96
C HIS A 120 4.95 -6.93 3.60
N GLU A 121 4.96 -7.85 4.57
CA GLU A 121 4.60 -9.24 4.35
C GLU A 121 3.11 -9.41 3.95
N ILE A 122 2.21 -8.65 4.57
CA ILE A 122 0.80 -8.63 4.14
C ILE A 122 0.68 -8.12 2.69
N GLY A 123 1.50 -7.15 2.28
CA GLY A 123 1.56 -6.69 0.88
C GLY A 123 1.82 -7.83 -0.11
N HIS A 124 2.75 -8.75 0.21
CA HIS A 124 2.96 -9.97 -0.59
C HIS A 124 1.71 -10.86 -0.59
N GLY A 125 1.09 -11.05 0.56
CA GLY A 125 -0.15 -11.83 0.70
C GLY A 125 -1.33 -11.26 -0.10
N LEU A 126 -1.41 -9.94 -0.22
CA LEU A 126 -2.43 -9.23 -1.00
C LEU A 126 -2.17 -9.27 -2.52
N GLY A 127 -0.97 -9.70 -2.95
CA GLY A 127 -0.68 -9.91 -4.35
C GLY A 127 0.56 -9.22 -4.89
N PHE A 128 1.38 -8.55 -4.08
CA PHE A 128 2.67 -8.03 -4.53
C PHE A 128 3.67 -9.19 -4.73
N THR A 129 3.33 -10.11 -5.61
CA THR A 129 4.09 -11.33 -5.86
C THR A 129 3.82 -11.88 -7.26
N GLY A 130 4.88 -12.20 -7.99
CA GLY A 130 4.82 -12.82 -9.31
C GLY A 130 5.40 -14.24 -9.33
N PHE A 131 5.30 -14.88 -10.47
CA PHE A 131 5.75 -16.26 -10.67
C PHE A 131 7.18 -16.39 -11.20
N ALA A 132 7.95 -15.28 -11.24
CA ALA A 132 9.32 -15.34 -11.71
C ALA A 132 10.18 -16.26 -10.83
N PHE A 133 10.88 -17.15 -11.49
CA PHE A 133 11.81 -18.10 -10.88
C PHE A 133 12.97 -18.38 -11.83
N THR A 134 14.10 -18.79 -11.28
CA THR A 134 15.22 -19.29 -12.08
C THR A 134 15.91 -20.47 -11.40
N ASP A 135 16.38 -21.43 -12.23
CA ASP A 135 17.26 -22.52 -11.82
C ASP A 135 18.76 -22.13 -11.88
N GLY A 136 19.06 -20.85 -12.14
CA GLY A 136 20.42 -20.32 -12.33
C GLY A 136 20.89 -20.33 -13.80
N THR A 137 20.12 -20.91 -14.71
CA THR A 137 20.41 -20.98 -16.15
C THR A 137 19.25 -20.49 -16.98
N THR A 138 18.06 -21.01 -16.68
CA THR A 138 16.80 -20.60 -17.32
C THR A 138 15.94 -19.85 -16.33
N GLY A 139 15.17 -18.88 -16.82
CA GLY A 139 14.15 -18.14 -16.09
C GLY A 139 12.76 -18.47 -16.61
N GLN A 140 11.76 -18.34 -15.74
CA GLN A 140 10.34 -18.44 -16.06
C GLN A 140 9.56 -17.33 -15.37
N VAL A 141 8.38 -16.99 -15.90
CA VAL A 141 7.50 -15.95 -15.36
C VAL A 141 6.03 -16.39 -15.35
N ARG A 142 5.79 -17.68 -15.46
CA ARG A 142 4.46 -18.31 -15.43
C ARG A 142 4.45 -19.49 -14.47
N ASP A 143 3.25 -19.85 -14.03
CA ASP A 143 3.06 -21.10 -13.28
C ASP A 143 3.46 -22.31 -14.14
N THR A 144 4.26 -23.21 -13.58
CA THR A 144 4.82 -24.37 -14.28
C THR A 144 3.76 -25.41 -14.70
N GLY A 145 2.64 -25.48 -13.99
CA GLY A 145 1.59 -26.48 -14.24
C GLY A 145 0.63 -26.07 -15.34
N THR A 146 0.30 -24.79 -15.41
CA THR A 146 -0.75 -24.25 -16.29
C THR A 146 -0.20 -23.33 -17.37
N MET A 147 0.99 -22.81 -17.21
CA MET A 147 1.62 -21.79 -18.05
C MET A 147 0.84 -20.47 -18.06
N LEU A 148 0.04 -20.20 -17.02
CA LEU A 148 -0.65 -18.93 -16.84
C LEU A 148 0.19 -17.98 -15.97
N PRO A 149 0.16 -16.66 -16.23
CA PRO A 149 0.77 -15.64 -15.39
C PRO A 149 -0.11 -15.29 -14.20
N SER A 150 0.45 -14.64 -13.18
CA SER A 150 -0.34 -13.95 -12.18
C SER A 150 -0.74 -12.54 -12.65
N VAL A 151 -1.69 -11.92 -11.95
CA VAL A 151 -2.10 -10.53 -12.19
C VAL A 151 -0.96 -9.54 -11.95
N TYR A 152 0.04 -9.91 -11.15
CA TYR A 152 1.28 -9.15 -10.99
C TYR A 152 2.13 -9.20 -12.27
N ASP A 153 2.32 -10.39 -12.85
CA ASP A 153 3.22 -10.63 -13.98
C ASP A 153 2.79 -9.91 -15.26
N ILE A 154 1.48 -9.67 -15.43
CA ILE A 154 0.96 -9.01 -16.65
C ILE A 154 1.39 -7.54 -16.78
N THR A 155 1.85 -6.92 -15.69
CA THR A 155 2.31 -5.53 -15.66
C THR A 155 3.82 -5.39 -15.73
N ILE A 156 4.57 -6.47 -15.91
CA ILE A 156 6.04 -6.42 -15.91
C ILE A 156 6.60 -6.42 -17.32
N GLU A 157 7.48 -5.47 -17.58
CA GLU A 157 8.20 -5.32 -18.85
C GLU A 157 9.67 -4.97 -18.62
N ASN A 158 10.49 -5.08 -19.67
CA ASN A 158 11.88 -4.64 -19.63
C ASN A 158 12.03 -3.16 -20.09
N GLY A 159 13.23 -2.62 -20.00
CA GLY A 159 13.53 -1.23 -20.40
C GLY A 159 13.33 -0.92 -21.87
N SER A 160 13.12 -1.93 -22.71
CA SER A 160 12.72 -1.79 -24.12
C SER A 160 11.20 -1.83 -24.30
N ALA A 161 10.41 -1.77 -23.20
CA ALA A 161 8.96 -1.88 -23.19
C ALA A 161 8.44 -3.21 -23.79
N GLN A 162 9.19 -4.28 -23.62
CA GLN A 162 8.79 -5.63 -24.02
C GLN A 162 8.24 -6.39 -22.80
N SER A 163 6.98 -6.83 -22.88
CA SER A 163 6.40 -7.69 -21.85
C SER A 163 7.17 -8.99 -21.74
N LEU A 164 7.48 -9.43 -20.51
CA LEU A 164 8.12 -10.72 -20.29
C LEU A 164 7.20 -11.91 -20.64
N LEU A 165 5.91 -11.64 -20.81
CA LEU A 165 4.91 -12.62 -21.23
C LEU A 165 4.77 -12.76 -22.75
N ASP A 166 5.48 -11.95 -23.55
CA ASP A 166 5.44 -12.07 -25.00
C ASP A 166 6.25 -13.28 -25.48
N THR A 167 5.55 -14.36 -25.79
CA THR A 167 6.17 -15.63 -26.24
C THR A 167 6.82 -15.55 -27.62
N ALA A 168 6.55 -14.51 -28.38
CA ALA A 168 7.26 -14.26 -29.65
C ALA A 168 8.68 -13.72 -29.40
N ILE A 169 8.92 -13.13 -28.23
CA ILE A 169 10.21 -12.58 -27.82
C ILE A 169 10.90 -13.50 -26.80
N PHE A 170 10.16 -13.97 -25.80
CA PHE A 170 10.67 -14.76 -24.71
C PHE A 170 9.96 -16.12 -24.61
N THR A 171 10.63 -17.19 -25.01
CA THR A 171 10.14 -18.54 -24.69
C THR A 171 10.19 -18.76 -23.17
N ASP A 172 9.17 -19.39 -22.60
CA ASP A 172 9.06 -19.62 -21.17
C ASP A 172 9.00 -21.15 -20.89
N PRO A 173 10.00 -21.72 -20.16
CA PRO A 173 11.21 -21.09 -19.63
C PRO A 173 12.32 -20.87 -20.68
N SER A 174 13.25 -19.92 -20.43
CA SER A 174 14.41 -19.70 -21.31
C SER A 174 15.58 -18.99 -20.61
N THR A 175 16.77 -19.07 -21.26
CA THR A 175 17.95 -18.28 -20.88
C THR A 175 17.71 -16.78 -21.12
N ALA A 176 16.86 -16.41 -22.09
CA ALA A 176 16.48 -15.03 -22.34
C ALA A 176 15.68 -14.46 -21.18
N LEU A 177 14.71 -15.20 -20.63
CA LEU A 177 13.99 -14.80 -19.41
C LEU A 177 14.90 -14.73 -18.19
N HIS A 178 15.85 -15.69 -18.03
CA HIS A 178 16.83 -15.59 -16.95
C HIS A 178 17.61 -14.27 -17.03
N ALA A 179 18.07 -13.88 -18.22
CA ALA A 179 18.77 -12.61 -18.42
C ALA A 179 17.90 -11.39 -18.08
N GLN A 180 16.59 -11.43 -18.32
CA GLN A 180 15.68 -10.35 -17.94
C GLN A 180 15.53 -10.26 -16.42
N ILE A 181 15.20 -11.35 -15.74
CA ILE A 181 14.93 -11.34 -14.30
C ILE A 181 16.19 -11.18 -13.43
N THR A 182 17.37 -11.14 -14.05
CA THR A 182 18.67 -10.85 -13.42
C THR A 182 19.39 -9.65 -14.02
N GLY A 183 18.74 -8.94 -14.96
CA GLY A 183 19.39 -7.86 -15.73
C GLY A 183 19.32 -6.48 -15.07
N GLY A 184 18.56 -6.32 -13.99
CA GLY A 184 18.37 -5.02 -13.33
C GLY A 184 17.61 -4.00 -14.18
N ASP A 185 16.85 -4.44 -15.19
CA ASP A 185 16.18 -3.57 -16.17
C ASP A 185 14.69 -3.95 -16.33
N LEU A 186 14.02 -4.18 -15.20
CA LEU A 186 12.58 -4.47 -15.15
C LEU A 186 11.78 -3.32 -14.57
N PHE A 187 10.58 -3.12 -15.10
CA PHE A 187 9.68 -2.05 -14.72
C PHE A 187 8.24 -2.55 -14.63
N ASN A 188 7.46 -1.93 -13.76
CA ASN A 188 6.01 -2.09 -13.76
C ASN A 188 5.40 -1.06 -14.73
N ASN A 189 4.53 -1.49 -15.64
CA ASN A 189 3.88 -0.65 -16.64
C ASN A 189 2.39 -0.38 -16.32
N GLY A 190 1.93 -0.72 -15.12
CA GLY A 190 0.59 -0.41 -14.67
C GLY A 190 0.28 1.07 -14.84
N THR A 191 -0.91 1.37 -15.31
CA THR A 191 -1.29 2.76 -15.67
C THR A 191 -1.33 3.63 -14.40
N ILE A 192 -1.99 3.15 -13.36
CA ILE A 192 -2.15 3.88 -12.10
C ILE A 192 -0.80 3.96 -11.38
N THR A 193 -0.10 2.84 -11.31
CA THR A 193 1.26 2.74 -10.74
C THR A 193 2.20 3.78 -11.37
N THR A 194 2.18 3.89 -12.70
CA THR A 194 3.01 4.86 -13.44
C THR A 194 2.60 6.30 -13.13
N VAL A 195 1.30 6.60 -13.05
CA VAL A 195 0.79 7.94 -12.67
C VAL A 195 1.24 8.30 -11.26
N GLN A 196 1.14 7.37 -10.31
CA GLN A 196 1.55 7.58 -8.92
C GLN A 196 3.07 7.76 -8.76
N ASN A 197 3.85 7.33 -9.73
CA ASN A 197 5.29 7.58 -9.81
C ASN A 197 5.66 8.79 -10.71
N GLY A 198 4.77 9.76 -10.84
CA GLY A 198 5.03 10.97 -11.61
C GLY A 198 5.13 10.77 -13.12
N GLY A 199 4.50 9.73 -13.67
CA GLY A 199 4.51 9.38 -15.10
C GLY A 199 5.71 8.52 -15.51
N VAL A 200 6.52 8.07 -14.57
CA VAL A 200 7.68 7.20 -14.80
C VAL A 200 7.34 5.79 -14.32
N LYS A 201 7.57 4.77 -15.13
CA LYS A 201 7.37 3.37 -14.75
C LYS A 201 8.30 3.00 -13.58
N PRO A 202 7.78 2.54 -12.43
CA PRO A 202 8.62 2.21 -11.29
C PRO A 202 9.44 0.95 -11.57
N LYS A 203 10.68 0.99 -11.09
CA LYS A 203 11.66 -0.07 -11.32
C LYS A 203 11.48 -1.22 -10.34
N ILE A 204 11.57 -2.45 -10.88
CA ILE A 204 11.52 -3.70 -10.13
C ILE A 204 12.93 -4.15 -9.75
N PHE A 205 13.07 -4.73 -8.57
CA PHE A 205 14.33 -5.28 -8.08
C PHE A 205 14.68 -6.60 -8.82
N ALA A 206 15.69 -6.55 -9.67
CA ALA A 206 16.12 -7.68 -10.51
C ALA A 206 17.65 -7.82 -10.53
N PRO A 207 18.30 -8.09 -9.39
CA PRO A 207 19.74 -8.11 -9.26
C PRO A 207 20.39 -9.35 -9.91
N ASN A 208 21.67 -9.25 -10.18
CA ASN A 208 22.50 -10.38 -10.54
C ASN A 208 23.55 -10.63 -9.42
N PRO A 209 23.58 -11.82 -8.80
CA PRO A 209 22.71 -12.99 -9.05
C PRO A 209 21.26 -12.79 -8.59
N TYR A 210 20.35 -13.64 -9.07
CA TYR A 210 18.98 -13.72 -8.60
C TYR A 210 18.93 -14.02 -7.10
N GLN A 211 18.17 -13.26 -6.36
CA GLN A 211 18.00 -13.43 -4.91
C GLN A 211 16.62 -14.01 -4.64
N GLY A 212 16.55 -15.31 -4.33
CA GLY A 212 15.30 -15.98 -4.01
C GLY A 212 14.58 -15.29 -2.83
N GLY A 213 13.29 -15.06 -2.96
CA GLY A 213 12.49 -14.34 -1.98
C GLY A 213 12.55 -12.81 -2.08
N SER A 214 13.49 -12.25 -2.89
CA SER A 214 13.63 -10.78 -3.04
C SER A 214 13.47 -10.32 -4.48
N SER A 215 14.14 -11.00 -5.43
CA SER A 215 14.09 -10.63 -6.85
C SER A 215 12.68 -10.68 -7.41
N TYR A 216 12.37 -9.75 -8.32
CA TYR A 216 11.16 -9.67 -9.09
C TYR A 216 9.92 -9.16 -8.33
N SER A 217 9.71 -9.61 -7.11
CA SER A 217 8.53 -9.24 -6.31
C SER A 217 8.82 -8.11 -5.30
N HIS A 218 9.67 -7.16 -5.68
CA HIS A 218 9.99 -5.97 -4.87
C HIS A 218 10.31 -4.77 -5.76
N TRP A 219 10.11 -3.56 -5.22
CA TRP A 219 10.63 -2.33 -5.83
C TRP A 219 12.16 -2.26 -5.72
N ASP A 220 12.80 -1.63 -6.71
CA ASP A 220 14.26 -1.47 -6.72
C ASP A 220 14.74 -0.55 -5.59
N THR A 221 15.60 -1.05 -4.70
CA THR A 221 16.10 -0.35 -3.53
C THR A 221 16.88 0.93 -3.88
N ASN A 222 17.59 0.95 -5.02
CA ASN A 222 18.34 2.13 -5.44
C ASN A 222 17.42 3.24 -5.94
N THR A 223 16.28 2.87 -6.54
CA THR A 223 15.26 3.80 -7.02
C THR A 223 14.40 4.31 -5.86
N PHE A 224 14.08 3.43 -4.90
CA PHE A 224 13.24 3.75 -3.74
C PHE A 224 13.98 3.50 -2.42
N PRO A 225 14.98 4.36 -2.09
CA PRO A 225 15.75 4.21 -0.85
C PRO A 225 14.86 4.45 0.38
N ILE A 226 15.36 4.10 1.56
CA ILE A 226 14.63 4.10 2.83
C ILE A 226 13.93 5.43 3.19
N SER A 227 14.38 6.54 2.64
CA SER A 227 13.74 7.86 2.83
C SER A 227 12.61 8.15 1.83
N ASN A 228 12.36 7.25 0.88
CA ASN A 228 11.31 7.42 -0.12
C ASN A 228 9.98 6.92 0.43
N VAL A 229 8.89 7.64 0.15
CA VAL A 229 7.53 7.25 0.57
C VAL A 229 7.08 5.89 0.00
N ASN A 230 7.72 5.42 -1.07
CA ASN A 230 7.42 4.16 -1.74
C ASN A 230 8.34 3.00 -1.33
N THR A 231 9.06 3.12 -0.21
CA THR A 231 10.07 2.14 0.19
C THR A 231 9.51 0.85 0.79
N LEU A 232 8.22 0.81 1.20
CA LEU A 232 7.67 -0.35 1.93
C LEU A 232 7.97 -1.68 1.24
N MET A 233 7.70 -1.81 -0.06
CA MET A 233 7.89 -3.05 -0.80
C MET A 233 9.29 -3.17 -1.43
N THR A 234 10.33 -2.59 -0.80
CA THR A 234 11.73 -2.88 -1.13
C THR A 234 12.25 -4.09 -0.32
N PRO A 235 13.27 -4.83 -0.78
CA PRO A 235 13.65 -6.13 -0.21
C PRO A 235 14.17 -6.10 1.22
N SER A 236 14.41 -4.96 1.83
CA SER A 236 15.05 -4.91 3.14
C SER A 236 14.71 -3.66 3.94
N ILE A 237 14.63 -3.82 5.25
CA ILE A 237 14.51 -2.73 6.22
C ILE A 237 15.62 -2.88 7.28
N GLY A 238 16.21 -1.76 7.70
CA GLY A 238 17.26 -1.72 8.72
C GLY A 238 16.75 -1.40 10.12
N PRO A 239 17.58 -1.60 11.15
CA PRO A 239 17.25 -1.17 12.52
C PRO A 239 17.06 0.35 12.60
N GLY A 240 16.14 0.79 13.46
CA GLY A 240 15.84 2.20 13.69
C GLY A 240 15.04 2.86 12.57
N VAL A 241 14.48 2.07 11.64
CA VAL A 241 13.65 2.55 10.53
C VAL A 241 12.24 2.03 10.69
N ALA A 242 11.24 2.88 10.49
CA ALA A 242 9.84 2.53 10.40
C ALA A 242 9.23 3.00 9.07
N VAL A 243 8.37 2.17 8.49
CA VAL A 243 7.61 2.43 7.27
C VAL A 243 6.18 1.99 7.51
N HIS A 244 5.33 2.90 7.94
CA HIS A 244 3.92 2.64 8.29
C HIS A 244 2.94 3.13 7.21
N ASP A 245 3.42 3.26 5.97
CA ASP A 245 2.61 3.68 4.82
C ASP A 245 2.92 2.77 3.63
N PRO A 246 1.92 2.18 2.96
CA PRO A 246 2.12 1.39 1.74
C PRO A 246 2.80 2.15 0.60
N GLY A 247 2.63 3.46 0.57
CA GLY A 247 3.12 4.33 -0.49
C GLY A 247 2.24 4.33 -1.75
N PRO A 248 2.20 5.48 -2.45
CA PRO A 248 1.29 5.67 -3.59
C PRO A 248 1.56 4.70 -4.75
N ILE A 249 2.79 4.30 -5.05
CA ILE A 249 3.05 3.35 -6.14
C ILE A 249 2.60 1.92 -5.81
N THR A 250 2.68 1.51 -4.55
CA THR A 250 2.19 0.19 -4.12
C THR A 250 0.67 0.13 -4.18
N LEU A 251 0.00 1.18 -3.71
CA LEU A 251 -1.45 1.30 -3.82
C LEU A 251 -1.89 1.39 -5.29
N GLY A 252 -1.16 2.14 -6.13
CA GLY A 252 -1.42 2.20 -7.58
C GLY A 252 -1.31 0.85 -8.25
N MET A 253 -0.32 0.03 -7.87
CA MET A 253 -0.18 -1.33 -8.37
C MET A 253 -1.33 -2.23 -7.92
N PHE A 254 -1.78 -2.11 -6.70
CA PHE A 254 -2.93 -2.86 -6.21
C PHE A 254 -4.22 -2.47 -6.96
N GLU A 255 -4.40 -1.17 -7.26
CA GLU A 255 -5.53 -0.73 -8.08
C GLU A 255 -5.43 -1.25 -9.52
N ASP A 256 -4.25 -1.24 -10.14
CA ASP A 256 -4.01 -1.82 -11.47
C ASP A 256 -4.30 -3.35 -11.49
N MET A 257 -4.10 -4.06 -10.36
CA MET A 257 -4.43 -5.48 -10.22
C MET A 257 -5.91 -5.76 -9.96
N GLY A 258 -6.70 -4.74 -9.57
CA GLY A 258 -8.14 -4.86 -9.32
C GLY A 258 -8.59 -4.66 -7.88
N TRP A 259 -7.72 -4.26 -6.95
CA TRP A 259 -8.14 -3.79 -5.63
C TRP A 259 -8.88 -2.45 -5.74
N SER A 260 -9.87 -2.23 -4.88
CA SER A 260 -10.46 -0.90 -4.65
C SER A 260 -9.66 -0.20 -3.56
N ILE A 261 -9.25 1.05 -3.83
CA ILE A 261 -8.48 1.85 -2.88
C ILE A 261 -9.43 2.74 -2.07
N CYS A 262 -9.28 2.75 -0.75
CA CYS A 262 -10.08 3.60 0.14
C CYS A 262 -9.90 5.08 -0.22
N GLY A 263 -11.02 5.81 -0.31
CA GLY A 263 -11.02 7.21 -0.73
C GLY A 263 -11.19 7.42 -2.24
N GLY A 264 -11.37 6.35 -3.01
CA GLY A 264 -11.64 6.37 -4.46
C GLY A 264 -10.40 6.09 -5.31
N SER A 265 -10.64 5.91 -6.63
CA SER A 265 -9.59 5.56 -7.58
C SER A 265 -8.45 6.58 -7.62
N LEU A 266 -7.22 6.09 -7.60
CA LEU A 266 -6.00 6.89 -7.75
C LEU A 266 -5.84 7.52 -9.15
N LEU A 267 -6.63 7.09 -10.15
CA LEU A 267 -6.74 7.76 -11.44
C LEU A 267 -7.55 9.05 -11.40
N SER A 268 -8.35 9.26 -10.35
CA SER A 268 -9.00 10.55 -10.19
C SER A 268 -7.91 11.58 -9.92
N THR A 269 -7.62 12.39 -10.93
CA THR A 269 -6.66 13.49 -10.86
C THR A 269 -6.93 14.35 -9.64
N GLN A 270 -5.99 14.37 -8.74
CA GLN A 270 -5.81 15.17 -7.55
C GLN A 270 -5.83 14.37 -6.25
N ASN A 271 -4.79 13.55 -6.01
CA ASN A 271 -4.35 13.34 -4.64
C ASN A 271 -3.82 14.68 -4.13
N TYR A 272 -4.70 15.45 -3.51
CA TYR A 272 -4.26 16.52 -2.64
C TYR A 272 -3.66 15.88 -1.40
N SER A 273 -2.32 15.81 -1.33
CA SER A 273 -1.69 15.76 -0.03
C SER A 273 -2.12 17.04 0.69
N LEU A 274 -3.06 16.91 1.60
CA LEU A 274 -3.48 18.02 2.48
C LEU A 274 -2.44 18.28 3.58
N ASP A 275 -1.29 17.59 3.57
CA ASP A 275 -0.22 17.71 4.55
C ASP A 275 0.38 19.12 4.61
N THR A 276 0.21 19.91 3.55
CA THR A 276 0.67 21.30 3.47
C THR A 276 -0.45 22.32 3.60
N VAL A 277 -1.66 21.92 4.06
CA VAL A 277 -2.74 22.88 4.35
C VAL A 277 -2.32 23.80 5.48
N GLU A 278 -2.30 25.08 5.20
CA GLU A 278 -2.08 26.12 6.20
C GLU A 278 -3.40 26.62 6.75
N VAL A 279 -3.51 26.71 8.08
CA VAL A 279 -4.66 27.30 8.76
C VAL A 279 -4.16 28.47 9.60
N SER A 280 -4.62 29.67 9.27
CA SER A 280 -4.20 30.90 9.94
C SER A 280 -5.35 31.93 10.06
N PRO A 281 -5.29 32.85 11.03
CA PRO A 281 -4.30 32.90 12.12
C PRO A 281 -4.50 31.76 13.12
N ASN A 282 -3.46 31.36 13.82
CA ASN A 282 -3.54 30.44 14.94
C ASN A 282 -2.56 30.92 16.04
N PRO A 283 -3.03 31.47 17.15
CA PRO A 283 -4.44 31.60 17.58
C PRO A 283 -5.29 32.50 16.69
N PHE A 284 -6.62 32.21 16.68
CA PHE A 284 -7.62 33.02 15.95
C PHE A 284 -8.60 33.74 16.91
N THR A 285 -9.29 34.76 16.40
CA THR A 285 -10.33 35.50 17.15
C THR A 285 -11.71 35.33 16.51
N SER A 286 -11.92 35.79 15.30
CA SER A 286 -13.22 35.83 14.64
C SER A 286 -13.29 35.08 13.32
N SER A 287 -12.13 34.65 12.77
CA SER A 287 -12.06 33.98 11.47
C SER A 287 -10.85 33.10 11.37
N LEU A 288 -10.95 32.11 10.49
CA LEU A 288 -9.85 31.21 10.06
C LEU A 288 -9.76 31.23 8.53
N THR A 289 -8.57 31.36 8.02
CA THR A 289 -8.28 31.19 6.60
C THR A 289 -7.51 29.89 6.41
N ILE A 290 -8.01 29.07 5.51
CA ILE A 290 -7.45 27.79 5.13
C ILE A 290 -6.83 27.96 3.75
N LYS A 291 -5.54 27.69 3.62
CA LYS A 291 -4.82 27.73 2.36
C LYS A 291 -4.51 26.31 1.92
N LEU A 292 -5.07 25.93 0.82
CA LEU A 292 -4.82 24.62 0.18
C LEU A 292 -3.51 24.67 -0.61
N PRO A 293 -2.80 23.55 -0.74
CA PRO A 293 -1.51 23.50 -1.44
C PRO A 293 -1.63 23.78 -2.95
N ILE A 294 -2.83 23.66 -3.50
CA ILE A 294 -3.11 23.86 -4.92
C ILE A 294 -4.30 24.82 -5.07
N ALA A 295 -4.25 25.67 -6.09
CA ALA A 295 -5.40 26.48 -6.48
C ALA A 295 -6.57 25.57 -6.91
N SER A 296 -7.65 25.56 -6.12
CA SER A 296 -8.84 24.76 -6.33
C SER A 296 -10.07 25.64 -6.17
N ASN A 297 -11.10 25.31 -6.89
CA ASN A 297 -12.44 25.88 -6.76
C ASN A 297 -13.47 24.78 -6.42
N ASP A 298 -13.01 23.67 -5.83
CA ASP A 298 -13.91 22.62 -5.36
C ASP A 298 -14.66 23.02 -4.09
N ASN A 299 -15.74 22.31 -3.78
CA ASN A 299 -16.46 22.41 -2.52
C ASN A 299 -15.79 21.58 -1.43
N TYR A 300 -15.74 22.15 -0.23
CA TYR A 300 -15.16 21.52 0.95
C TYR A 300 -16.16 21.55 2.11
N ASN A 301 -16.32 20.42 2.76
CA ASN A 301 -17.06 20.31 4.01
C ASN A 301 -16.11 20.65 5.17
N LEU A 302 -16.49 21.64 5.97
CA LEU A 302 -15.72 22.18 7.08
C LEU A 302 -16.42 21.86 8.39
N ASN A 303 -15.77 21.11 9.26
CA ASN A 303 -16.27 20.79 10.59
C ASN A 303 -15.28 21.28 11.65
N LEU A 304 -15.77 22.05 12.60
CA LEU A 304 -15.01 22.47 13.77
C LEU A 304 -15.49 21.67 15.00
N PHE A 305 -14.58 21.05 15.70
CA PHE A 305 -14.86 20.22 16.87
C PHE A 305 -14.26 20.86 18.13
N ASP A 306 -14.96 20.78 19.25
CA ASP A 306 -14.38 21.06 20.56
C ASP A 306 -13.49 19.88 21.04
N ILE A 307 -12.83 20.03 22.19
CA ILE A 307 -11.97 19.02 22.77
C ILE A 307 -12.68 17.70 23.15
N ASN A 308 -14.01 17.72 23.21
CA ASN A 308 -14.84 16.55 23.49
C ASN A 308 -15.32 15.84 22.21
N GLY A 309 -14.88 16.32 21.03
CA GLY A 309 -15.32 15.81 19.73
C GLY A 309 -16.71 16.25 19.29
N ARG A 310 -17.32 17.20 19.98
CA ARG A 310 -18.63 17.77 19.60
C ARG A 310 -18.43 18.77 18.46
N ILE A 311 -19.23 18.64 17.40
CA ILE A 311 -19.25 19.60 16.28
C ILE A 311 -19.86 20.93 16.78
N VAL A 312 -19.09 22.01 16.69
CA VAL A 312 -19.50 23.37 17.03
C VAL A 312 -19.81 24.24 15.79
N LEU A 313 -19.26 23.82 14.61
CA LEU A 313 -19.57 24.40 13.31
C LEU A 313 -19.52 23.29 12.26
N SER A 314 -20.46 23.30 11.32
CA SER A 314 -20.43 22.45 10.12
C SER A 314 -21.00 23.23 8.95
N GLU A 315 -20.20 23.43 7.90
CA GLU A 315 -20.63 24.16 6.70
C GLU A 315 -19.89 23.63 5.46
N SER A 316 -20.52 23.77 4.29
CA SER A 316 -19.86 23.55 3.00
C SER A 316 -19.45 24.90 2.39
N ARG A 317 -18.22 24.97 1.85
CA ARG A 317 -17.65 26.16 1.22
C ARG A 317 -16.92 25.81 -0.05
N GLU A 318 -17.12 26.62 -1.07
CA GLU A 318 -16.29 26.60 -2.27
C GLU A 318 -14.95 27.29 -1.99
N ALA A 319 -13.85 26.67 -2.39
CA ALA A 319 -12.54 27.32 -2.34
C ALA A 319 -12.44 28.34 -3.48
N THR A 320 -11.86 29.49 -3.20
CA THR A 320 -11.54 30.49 -4.22
C THR A 320 -10.04 30.51 -4.42
N ASN A 321 -9.58 30.00 -5.55
CA ASN A 321 -8.17 29.90 -5.88
C ASN A 321 -7.33 29.23 -4.76
N GLY A 322 -7.86 28.12 -4.21
CA GLY A 322 -7.22 27.37 -3.14
C GLY A 322 -7.32 28.01 -1.75
N THR A 323 -8.19 28.99 -1.55
CA THR A 323 -8.38 29.64 -0.25
C THR A 323 -9.83 29.51 0.21
N ILE A 324 -10.01 29.14 1.47
CA ILE A 324 -11.32 29.07 2.13
C ILE A 324 -11.26 29.92 3.39
N THR A 325 -12.28 30.75 3.64
CA THR A 325 -12.38 31.56 4.86
C THR A 325 -13.64 31.19 5.64
N ILE A 326 -13.44 30.87 6.93
CA ILE A 326 -14.49 30.65 7.91
C ILE A 326 -14.59 31.94 8.74
N SER A 327 -15.75 32.57 8.79
CA SER A 327 -16.01 33.83 9.51
C SER A 327 -17.04 33.62 10.61
N ASN A 328 -17.26 34.66 11.43
CA ASN A 328 -18.22 34.66 12.53
C ASN A 328 -17.93 33.65 13.65
N LEU A 329 -16.61 33.45 13.93
CA LEU A 329 -16.15 32.57 15.00
C LEU A 329 -15.98 33.27 16.35
N ASP A 330 -16.35 34.54 16.45
CA ASP A 330 -16.35 35.37 17.67
C ASP A 330 -17.31 34.83 18.76
N GLN A 331 -18.31 34.03 18.37
CA GLN A 331 -19.26 33.41 19.28
C GLN A 331 -18.71 32.17 20.01
N LEU A 332 -17.52 31.67 19.58
CA LEU A 332 -16.89 30.50 20.20
C LEU A 332 -16.16 30.92 21.47
N GLU A 333 -16.20 30.04 22.49
CA GLU A 333 -15.44 30.23 23.74
C GLU A 333 -13.92 30.11 23.46
N ASP A 334 -13.12 30.83 24.28
CA ASP A 334 -11.66 30.71 24.20
C ASP A 334 -11.21 29.32 24.62
N ALA A 335 -10.83 28.54 23.66
CA ALA A 335 -10.51 27.12 23.83
C ALA A 335 -9.66 26.56 22.66
N LEU A 336 -9.29 25.29 22.80
CA LEU A 336 -8.69 24.49 21.74
C LEU A 336 -9.78 23.82 20.91
N TYR A 337 -9.65 23.90 19.60
CA TYR A 337 -10.54 23.28 18.62
C TYR A 337 -9.76 22.47 17.58
N PHE A 338 -10.46 21.57 16.88
CA PHE A 338 -9.97 20.85 15.73
C PHE A 338 -10.81 21.21 14.50
N VAL A 339 -10.19 21.77 13.47
CA VAL A 339 -10.85 22.00 12.19
C VAL A 339 -10.56 20.82 11.26
N LYS A 340 -11.62 20.13 10.83
CA LYS A 340 -11.55 19.06 9.79
C LYS A 340 -12.10 19.64 8.50
N ILE A 341 -11.33 19.47 7.44
CA ILE A 341 -11.63 19.91 6.08
C ILE A 341 -11.71 18.67 5.21
N THR A 342 -12.82 18.50 4.49
CA THR A 342 -13.01 17.35 3.60
C THR A 342 -13.41 17.87 2.22
N ASN A 343 -12.66 17.51 1.18
CA ASN A 343 -13.05 17.78 -0.20
C ASN A 343 -14.26 16.93 -0.56
N GLU A 344 -15.38 17.57 -0.97
CA GLU A 344 -16.64 16.85 -1.25
C GLU A 344 -16.55 15.95 -2.48
N LYS A 345 -15.64 16.25 -3.40
CA LYS A 345 -15.47 15.48 -4.64
C LYS A 345 -14.55 14.28 -4.47
N SER A 346 -13.44 14.45 -3.76
CA SER A 346 -12.42 13.41 -3.59
C SER A 346 -12.53 12.64 -2.28
N GLY A 347 -13.28 13.16 -1.28
CA GLY A 347 -13.31 12.62 0.07
C GLY A 347 -12.04 12.86 0.89
N ALA A 348 -10.98 13.40 0.29
CA ALA A 348 -9.73 13.70 0.99
C ALA A 348 -9.98 14.64 2.18
N SER A 349 -9.43 14.32 3.34
CA SER A 349 -9.66 15.11 4.54
C SER A 349 -8.36 15.42 5.29
N PHE A 350 -8.39 16.55 5.98
CA PHE A 350 -7.30 17.05 6.80
C PHE A 350 -7.85 17.60 8.12
N THR A 351 -7.12 17.39 9.21
CA THR A 351 -7.50 17.91 10.53
C THR A 351 -6.35 18.71 11.14
N LYS A 352 -6.63 19.92 11.59
CA LYS A 352 -5.65 20.81 12.25
C LYS A 352 -6.16 21.27 13.61
N LYS A 353 -5.26 21.30 14.57
CA LYS A 353 -5.47 21.93 15.87
C LYS A 353 -5.38 23.44 15.74
N VAL A 354 -6.37 24.18 16.24
CA VAL A 354 -6.42 25.63 16.29
C VAL A 354 -6.82 26.13 17.68
N ILE A 355 -6.36 27.31 18.06
CA ILE A 355 -6.61 27.91 19.36
C ILE A 355 -7.41 29.17 19.15
N LYS A 356 -8.55 29.29 19.85
CA LYS A 356 -9.39 30.51 19.92
C LYS A 356 -8.95 31.34 21.14
N ASN A 357 -8.69 32.62 20.91
CA ASN A 357 -8.42 33.64 21.93
C ASN A 357 -9.43 34.76 21.86
#